data_6457918b52a37bde0182eb8e7e8b78e8
#
_entry.id   6457918b52a37bde0182eb8e7e8b78e8
#
_cell.length_a   1.000
_cell.length_b   1.000
_cell.length_c   1.000
_cell.angle_alpha   90.00
_cell.angle_beta   90.00
_cell.angle_gamma   90.00
#
_symmetry.space_group_name_H-M   'P 1'
#
loop_
_entity.id
_entity.type
_entity.pdbx_description
1 polymer ?
#
loop_
_entity_poly.entity_id
_entity_poly.type
_entity_poly.pdbx_seq_one_letter_code
_entity_poly.pdbx_strand_id
1 'polypeptide(L)'
;MTIEWIVIRGSGLVAFGLVAASTIWGLMVSTKLFGRAIKAKPLTWFHESLGLGALVATGVHMVALTMDQYVEFGWVDVLVPGVASWEPTAVALGVTSFYGLAVVTLSFYVKGLIGQKVWRTIHFLAFGTFVGALIHGILAGTDTTNPIVTGMYVGSGVLVVGLLILRITMQRATPTVPPRSRTAASRGPVTDPSPAVPVGSGD
;
A
#
# COMPACT_ATOMS: atom_id res chain seq x y z
N MET A 1 17.31 5.31 31.75
CA MET A 1 17.03 4.99 30.33
C MET A 1 18.26 5.40 29.55
N THR A 2 18.90 4.47 28.85
CA THR A 2 20.03 4.77 27.95
C THR A 2 19.50 5.38 26.64
N ILE A 3 20.33 6.18 25.97
CA ILE A 3 19.97 6.79 24.67
C ILE A 3 19.65 5.69 23.65
N GLU A 4 20.42 4.60 23.66
CA GLU A 4 20.23 3.43 22.79
C GLU A 4 18.81 2.86 22.90
N TRP A 5 18.34 2.64 24.14
CA TRP A 5 17.00 2.14 24.41
C TRP A 5 15.86 3.06 23.88
N ILE A 6 16.06 4.39 24.00
CA ILE A 6 15.11 5.38 23.46
C ILE A 6 15.10 5.31 21.92
N VAL A 7 16.28 5.16 21.29
CA VAL A 7 16.39 5.08 19.81
C VAL A 7 15.77 3.80 19.30
N ILE A 8 16.02 2.65 19.93
CA ILE A 8 15.43 1.36 19.54
C ILE A 8 13.90 1.43 19.55
N ARG A 9 13.32 1.87 20.65
CA ARG A 9 11.87 1.94 20.82
C ARG A 9 11.25 3.03 19.93
N GLY A 10 11.84 4.21 19.94
CA GLY A 10 11.35 5.34 19.15
C GLY A 10 11.36 5.05 17.65
N SER A 11 12.45 4.48 17.13
CA SER A 11 12.56 4.13 15.72
C SER A 11 11.59 3.02 15.33
N GLY A 12 11.36 2.01 16.18
CA GLY A 12 10.38 0.96 15.95
C GLY A 12 8.94 1.48 15.90
N LEU A 13 8.56 2.34 16.86
CA LEU A 13 7.24 2.98 16.87
C LEU A 13 7.02 3.90 15.66
N VAL A 14 8.04 4.69 15.30
CA VAL A 14 7.98 5.56 14.11
C VAL A 14 7.87 4.71 12.84
N ALA A 15 8.65 3.64 12.71
CA ALA A 15 8.58 2.73 11.57
C ALA A 15 7.17 2.14 11.41
N PHE A 16 6.60 1.59 12.49
CA PHE A 16 5.24 1.07 12.46
C PHE A 16 4.21 2.16 12.15
N GLY A 17 4.30 3.33 12.77
CA GLY A 17 3.41 4.46 12.51
C GLY A 17 3.41 4.88 11.04
N LEU A 18 4.58 4.91 10.40
CA LEU A 18 4.71 5.22 8.98
C LEU A 18 4.16 4.10 8.06
N VAL A 19 4.37 2.82 8.40
CA VAL A 19 3.76 1.69 7.69
C VAL A 19 2.23 1.77 7.78
N ALA A 20 1.69 2.00 8.98
CA ALA A 20 0.26 2.14 9.19
C ALA A 20 -0.32 3.34 8.43
N ALA A 21 0.32 4.51 8.52
CA ALA A 21 -0.09 5.71 7.81
C ALA A 21 -0.05 5.50 6.28
N SER A 22 1.00 4.87 5.76
CA SER A 22 1.12 4.54 4.33
C SER A 22 0.01 3.59 3.88
N THR A 23 -0.29 2.54 4.65
CA THR A 23 -1.34 1.57 4.32
C THR A 23 -2.74 2.22 4.33
N ILE A 24 -3.05 2.99 5.37
CA ILE A 24 -4.30 3.73 5.49
C ILE A 24 -4.46 4.73 4.33
N TRP A 25 -3.40 5.51 4.05
CA TRP A 25 -3.40 6.47 2.95
C TRP A 25 -3.62 5.81 1.59
N GLY A 26 -2.92 4.70 1.32
CA GLY A 26 -3.09 3.92 0.09
C GLY A 26 -4.52 3.40 -0.08
N LEU A 27 -5.17 2.95 1.00
CA LEU A 27 -6.58 2.56 1.00
C LEU A 27 -7.51 3.75 0.74
N MET A 28 -7.27 4.90 1.38
CA MET A 28 -8.06 6.13 1.16
C MET A 28 -7.97 6.61 -0.29
N VAL A 29 -6.79 6.58 -0.90
CA VAL A 29 -6.59 6.91 -2.32
C VAL A 29 -7.33 5.91 -3.21
N SER A 30 -7.26 4.61 -2.89
CA SER A 30 -7.89 3.55 -3.70
C SER A 30 -9.42 3.55 -3.63
N THR A 31 -10.00 4.00 -2.53
CA THR A 31 -11.46 4.17 -2.34
C THR A 31 -11.98 5.48 -2.91
N LYS A 32 -11.09 6.34 -3.46
CA LYS A 32 -11.45 7.67 -3.98
C LYS A 32 -12.14 8.57 -2.94
N LEU A 33 -11.86 8.39 -1.66
CA LEU A 33 -12.43 9.20 -0.58
C LEU A 33 -12.16 10.69 -0.76
N PHE A 34 -11.04 11.06 -1.38
CA PHE A 34 -10.71 12.44 -1.71
C PHE A 34 -11.49 13.00 -2.91
N GLY A 35 -12.34 12.18 -3.57
CA GLY A 35 -13.12 12.59 -4.73
C GLY A 35 -12.26 13.09 -5.89
N ARG A 36 -12.75 14.13 -6.58
CA ARG A 36 -12.01 14.87 -7.63
C ARG A 36 -11.33 16.14 -7.12
N ALA A 37 -11.44 16.44 -5.83
CA ALA A 37 -10.95 17.70 -5.25
C ALA A 37 -9.42 17.79 -5.25
N ILE A 38 -8.72 16.66 -5.15
CA ILE A 38 -7.26 16.64 -5.08
C ILE A 38 -6.69 15.91 -6.30
N LYS A 39 -5.67 16.53 -6.94
CA LYS A 39 -4.95 15.91 -8.06
C LYS A 39 -4.25 14.62 -7.60
N ALA A 40 -4.19 13.60 -8.47
CA ALA A 40 -3.63 12.28 -8.13
C ALA A 40 -2.11 12.33 -7.81
N LYS A 41 -1.35 13.22 -8.47
CA LYS A 41 0.10 13.29 -8.32
C LYS A 41 0.58 13.57 -6.88
N PRO A 42 0.08 14.59 -6.15
CA PRO A 42 0.47 14.82 -4.76
C PRO A 42 0.03 13.70 -3.82
N LEU A 43 -1.12 13.05 -4.07
CA LEU A 43 -1.58 11.92 -3.26
C LEU A 43 -0.63 10.71 -3.37
N THR A 44 -0.17 10.42 -4.58
CA THR A 44 0.79 9.32 -4.84
C THR A 44 2.15 9.64 -4.26
N TRP A 45 2.65 10.87 -4.43
CA TRP A 45 3.93 11.31 -3.88
C TRP A 45 3.97 11.19 -2.34
N PHE A 46 2.89 11.60 -1.67
CA PHE A 46 2.80 11.50 -0.21
C PHE A 46 2.83 10.03 0.25
N HIS A 47 2.07 9.15 -0.43
CA HIS A 47 2.09 7.71 -0.14
C HIS A 47 3.49 7.10 -0.32
N GLU A 48 4.19 7.45 -1.39
CA GLU A 48 5.56 7.03 -1.67
C GLU A 48 6.53 7.50 -0.58
N SER A 49 6.42 8.77 -0.16
CA SER A 49 7.25 9.34 0.91
C SER A 49 7.04 8.63 2.24
N LEU A 50 5.80 8.26 2.59
CA LEU A 50 5.50 7.48 3.78
C LEU A 50 6.14 6.08 3.73
N GLY A 51 6.07 5.40 2.58
CA GLY A 51 6.69 4.09 2.40
C GLY A 51 8.22 4.13 2.50
N LEU A 52 8.84 5.11 1.85
CA LEU A 52 10.28 5.30 1.93
C LEU A 52 10.74 5.68 3.34
N GLY A 53 10.01 6.59 4.00
CA GLY A 53 10.25 6.95 5.39
C GLY A 53 10.14 5.76 6.34
N ALA A 54 9.15 4.89 6.13
CA ALA A 54 8.99 3.66 6.89
C ALA A 54 10.20 2.72 6.71
N LEU A 55 10.67 2.56 5.47
CA LEU A 55 11.84 1.71 5.17
C LEU A 55 13.11 2.25 5.86
N VAL A 56 13.33 3.56 5.81
CA VAL A 56 14.46 4.21 6.49
C VAL A 56 14.36 4.05 8.00
N ALA A 57 13.18 4.32 8.59
CA ALA A 57 12.98 4.18 10.03
C ALA A 57 13.16 2.73 10.51
N THR A 58 12.72 1.75 9.71
CA THR A 58 12.94 0.33 9.99
C THR A 58 14.44 -0.01 9.92
N GLY A 59 15.17 0.52 8.95
CA GLY A 59 16.62 0.36 8.85
C GLY A 59 17.34 0.92 10.08
N VAL A 60 16.96 2.11 10.55
CA VAL A 60 17.49 2.71 11.79
C VAL A 60 17.17 1.82 12.99
N HIS A 61 15.95 1.29 13.09
CA HIS A 61 15.55 0.37 14.15
C HIS A 61 16.41 -0.89 14.18
N MET A 62 16.66 -1.51 13.03
CA MET A 62 17.50 -2.72 12.91
C MET A 62 18.94 -2.45 13.30
N VAL A 63 19.51 -1.32 12.84
CA VAL A 63 20.88 -0.91 13.25
C VAL A 63 20.94 -0.64 14.75
N ALA A 64 19.96 0.05 15.30
CA ALA A 64 19.93 0.34 16.74
C ALA A 64 19.86 -0.95 17.59
N LEU A 65 19.13 -1.97 17.13
CA LEU A 65 19.07 -3.28 17.80
C LEU A 65 20.45 -3.97 17.87
N THR A 66 21.29 -3.84 16.83
CA THR A 66 22.65 -4.44 16.86
C THR A 66 23.62 -3.69 17.77
N MET A 67 23.22 -2.51 18.27
CA MET A 67 24.00 -1.73 19.23
C MET A 67 23.52 -1.94 20.67
N ASP A 68 22.42 -2.71 20.88
CA ASP A 68 21.88 -3.00 22.21
C ASP A 68 22.77 -3.97 22.97
N GLN A 69 23.13 -3.58 24.20
CA GLN A 69 23.98 -4.38 25.07
C GLN A 69 23.18 -5.31 26.01
N TYR A 70 21.85 -5.22 25.99
CA TYR A 70 20.98 -6.03 26.85
C TYR A 70 20.57 -7.35 26.23
N VAL A 71 20.16 -7.34 24.95
CA VAL A 71 19.71 -8.53 24.21
C VAL A 71 20.80 -9.07 23.27
N GLU A 72 21.85 -8.30 23.00
CA GLU A 72 23.00 -8.66 22.15
C GLU A 72 22.60 -9.20 20.76
N PHE A 73 21.69 -8.49 20.05
CA PHE A 73 21.35 -8.86 18.68
C PHE A 73 22.54 -8.73 17.73
N GLY A 74 22.88 -9.83 17.05
CA GLY A 74 23.80 -9.79 15.93
C GLY A 74 23.12 -9.42 14.59
N TRP A 75 23.95 -9.10 13.59
CA TRP A 75 23.44 -8.84 12.23
C TRP A 75 22.65 -10.01 11.65
N VAL A 76 22.97 -11.24 12.04
CA VAL A 76 22.25 -12.44 11.59
C VAL A 76 20.85 -12.46 12.19
N ASP A 77 20.69 -12.08 13.45
CA ASP A 77 19.39 -12.08 14.13
C ASP A 77 18.40 -11.09 13.54
N VAL A 78 18.89 -9.92 13.09
CA VAL A 78 18.04 -8.88 12.51
C VAL A 78 17.84 -9.03 10.99
N LEU A 79 18.62 -9.88 10.31
CA LEU A 79 18.52 -10.09 8.86
C LEU A 79 17.96 -11.45 8.47
N VAL A 80 18.08 -12.47 9.32
CA VAL A 80 17.60 -13.82 8.99
C VAL A 80 16.39 -14.17 9.86
N PRO A 81 15.22 -14.43 9.27
CA PRO A 81 14.03 -14.77 10.05
C PRO A 81 14.20 -16.06 10.85
N GLY A 82 13.85 -16.05 12.13
CA GLY A 82 13.75 -17.23 12.97
C GLY A 82 15.04 -17.74 13.60
N VAL A 83 16.16 -17.03 13.45
CA VAL A 83 17.44 -17.42 14.09
C VAL A 83 17.68 -16.72 15.43
N ALA A 84 16.99 -15.61 15.69
CA ALA A 84 17.14 -14.88 16.95
C ALA A 84 16.81 -15.76 18.16
N SER A 85 17.63 -15.67 19.20
CA SER A 85 17.45 -16.40 20.46
C SER A 85 16.37 -15.80 21.34
N TRP A 86 16.14 -14.47 21.23
CA TRP A 86 15.09 -13.75 21.94
C TRP A 86 13.84 -13.63 21.07
N GLU A 87 12.70 -14.05 21.60
CA GLU A 87 11.37 -13.97 20.92
C GLU A 87 11.42 -14.34 19.42
N PRO A 88 11.90 -15.55 19.05
CA PRO A 88 12.23 -15.91 17.66
C PRO A 88 11.07 -15.69 16.70
N THR A 89 9.83 -15.99 17.10
CA THR A 89 8.64 -15.80 16.26
C THR A 89 8.33 -14.33 16.03
N ALA A 90 8.41 -13.51 17.07
CA ALA A 90 8.17 -12.08 16.96
C ALA A 90 9.23 -11.41 16.09
N VAL A 91 10.51 -11.74 16.31
CA VAL A 91 11.62 -11.20 15.50
C VAL A 91 11.50 -11.67 14.04
N ALA A 92 11.17 -12.94 13.79
CA ALA A 92 10.95 -13.45 12.43
C ALA A 92 9.86 -12.69 11.68
N LEU A 93 8.75 -12.33 12.35
CA LEU A 93 7.70 -11.49 11.76
C LEU A 93 8.21 -10.09 11.41
N GLY A 94 9.02 -9.49 12.27
CA GLY A 94 9.65 -8.19 12.02
C GLY A 94 10.56 -8.23 10.79
N VAL A 95 11.49 -9.20 10.74
CA VAL A 95 12.42 -9.38 9.63
C VAL A 95 11.68 -9.67 8.31
N THR A 96 10.68 -10.54 8.34
CA THR A 96 9.86 -10.83 7.15
C THR A 96 9.08 -9.58 6.68
N SER A 97 8.56 -8.79 7.62
CA SER A 97 7.86 -7.55 7.31
C SER A 97 8.81 -6.49 6.74
N PHE A 98 10.05 -6.43 7.20
CA PHE A 98 11.07 -5.56 6.61
C PHE A 98 11.33 -5.92 5.14
N TYR A 99 11.53 -7.20 4.82
CA TYR A 99 11.70 -7.63 3.43
C TYR A 99 10.46 -7.35 2.58
N GLY A 100 9.26 -7.59 3.11
CA GLY A 100 8.01 -7.23 2.45
C GLY A 100 7.93 -5.72 2.16
N LEU A 101 8.25 -4.88 3.14
CA LEU A 101 8.29 -3.42 3.01
C LEU A 101 9.30 -2.99 1.93
N ALA A 102 10.52 -3.55 1.96
CA ALA A 102 11.56 -3.26 0.97
C ALA A 102 11.11 -3.63 -0.45
N VAL A 103 10.57 -4.85 -0.63
CA VAL A 103 10.08 -5.32 -1.94
C VAL A 103 8.94 -4.43 -2.44
N VAL A 104 7.95 -4.12 -1.62
CA VAL A 104 6.82 -3.27 -2.00
C VAL A 104 7.28 -1.86 -2.38
N THR A 105 8.11 -1.23 -1.53
CA THR A 105 8.57 0.14 -1.73
C THR A 105 9.48 0.25 -2.95
N LEU A 106 10.48 -0.63 -3.07
CA LEU A 106 11.44 -0.59 -4.16
C LEU A 106 10.84 -1.03 -5.50
N SER A 107 9.82 -1.90 -5.51
CA SER A 107 9.12 -2.30 -6.73
C SER A 107 8.50 -1.13 -7.49
N PHE A 108 8.17 -0.04 -6.81
CA PHE A 108 7.64 1.18 -7.43
C PHE A 108 8.63 1.77 -8.44
N TYR A 109 9.92 1.79 -8.12
CA TYR A 109 10.97 2.36 -8.97
C TYR A 109 11.29 1.50 -10.19
N VAL A 110 11.06 0.19 -10.10
CA VAL A 110 11.24 -0.75 -11.22
C VAL A 110 9.93 -1.11 -11.93
N LYS A 111 8.82 -0.45 -11.58
CA LYS A 111 7.49 -0.69 -12.16
C LYS A 111 7.45 -0.61 -13.68
N GLY A 112 8.25 0.26 -14.30
CA GLY A 112 8.38 0.35 -15.75
C GLY A 112 8.97 -0.91 -16.39
N LEU A 113 9.84 -1.62 -15.67
CA LEU A 113 10.50 -2.85 -16.14
C LEU A 113 9.62 -4.09 -15.94
N ILE A 114 8.99 -4.22 -14.76
CA ILE A 114 8.18 -5.39 -14.38
C ILE A 114 6.74 -5.33 -14.90
N GLY A 115 6.28 -4.16 -15.31
CA GLY A 115 4.93 -3.93 -15.80
C GLY A 115 3.89 -3.78 -14.69
N GLN A 116 2.76 -3.15 -15.05
CA GLN A 116 1.70 -2.76 -14.12
C GLN A 116 1.02 -3.94 -13.43
N LYS A 117 0.88 -5.09 -14.10
CA LYS A 117 0.23 -6.28 -13.55
C LYS A 117 1.06 -6.88 -12.42
N VAL A 118 2.34 -7.13 -12.69
CA VAL A 118 3.28 -7.71 -11.70
C VAL A 118 3.42 -6.76 -10.51
N TRP A 119 3.62 -5.47 -10.78
CA TRP A 119 3.71 -4.47 -9.72
C TRP A 119 2.48 -4.46 -8.80
N ARG A 120 1.27 -4.56 -9.33
CA ARG A 120 0.04 -4.64 -8.50
C ARG A 120 0.04 -5.87 -7.60
N THR A 121 0.47 -7.02 -8.12
CA THR A 121 0.55 -8.27 -7.33
C THR A 121 1.54 -8.11 -6.17
N ILE A 122 2.74 -7.57 -6.45
CA ILE A 122 3.74 -7.26 -5.42
C ILE A 122 3.16 -6.27 -4.40
N HIS A 123 2.45 -5.25 -4.86
CA HIS A 123 1.88 -4.23 -3.97
C HIS A 123 0.85 -4.78 -2.98
N PHE A 124 0.18 -5.89 -3.27
CA PHE A 124 -0.70 -6.56 -2.30
C PHE A 124 0.05 -7.12 -1.09
N LEU A 125 1.36 -7.38 -1.19
CA LEU A 125 2.19 -7.77 -0.04
C LEU A 125 2.18 -6.69 1.07
N ALA A 126 1.86 -5.43 0.73
CA ALA A 126 1.75 -4.35 1.71
C ALA A 126 0.79 -4.67 2.86
N PHE A 127 -0.29 -5.41 2.60
CA PHE A 127 -1.21 -5.84 3.66
C PHE A 127 -0.57 -6.88 4.57
N GLY A 128 0.14 -7.86 4.01
CA GLY A 128 0.89 -8.85 4.78
C GLY A 128 2.00 -8.19 5.61
N THR A 129 2.70 -7.23 5.03
CA THR A 129 3.72 -6.41 5.71
C THR A 129 3.13 -5.63 6.88
N PHE A 130 1.98 -4.98 6.69
CA PHE A 130 1.29 -4.26 7.77
C PHE A 130 0.89 -5.20 8.91
N VAL A 131 0.27 -6.34 8.58
CA VAL A 131 -0.17 -7.33 9.58
C VAL A 131 1.02 -7.92 10.33
N GLY A 132 2.09 -8.29 9.61
CA GLY A 132 3.31 -8.81 10.23
C GLY A 132 3.98 -7.80 11.15
N ALA A 133 4.09 -6.54 10.73
CA ALA A 133 4.64 -5.46 11.54
C ALA A 133 3.77 -5.16 12.78
N LEU A 134 2.43 -5.22 12.64
CA LEU A 134 1.49 -5.05 13.74
C LEU A 134 1.68 -6.16 14.79
N ILE A 135 1.70 -7.41 14.36
CA ILE A 135 1.88 -8.56 15.26
C ILE A 135 3.29 -8.52 15.90
N HIS A 136 4.33 -8.21 15.12
CA HIS A 136 5.68 -8.02 15.63
C HIS A 136 5.70 -6.96 16.73
N GLY A 137 5.13 -5.78 16.48
CA GLY A 137 5.10 -4.69 17.45
C GLY A 137 4.32 -5.03 18.72
N ILE A 138 3.26 -5.84 18.63
CA ILE A 138 2.51 -6.31 19.81
C ILE A 138 3.30 -7.34 20.60
N LEU A 139 3.96 -8.29 19.94
CA LEU A 139 4.68 -9.39 20.61
C LEU A 139 6.05 -8.99 21.15
N ALA A 140 6.81 -8.21 20.37
CA ALA A 140 8.17 -7.78 20.74
C ALA A 140 8.21 -6.40 21.44
N GLY A 141 7.12 -5.63 21.32
CA GLY A 141 7.06 -4.27 21.89
C GLY A 141 6.91 -4.27 23.41
N THR A 142 7.82 -3.61 24.10
CA THR A 142 7.77 -3.42 25.56
C THR A 142 6.74 -2.37 26.01
N ASP A 143 6.20 -1.58 25.06
CA ASP A 143 5.26 -0.48 25.32
C ASP A 143 3.79 -0.82 25.06
N THR A 144 3.48 -2.08 24.82
CA THR A 144 2.11 -2.52 24.51
C THR A 144 1.10 -2.25 25.61
N THR A 145 1.54 -2.04 26.84
CA THR A 145 0.69 -1.62 27.98
C THR A 145 0.43 -0.11 28.02
N ASN A 146 1.18 0.70 27.26
CA ASN A 146 0.96 2.13 27.17
C ASN A 146 -0.32 2.43 26.34
N PRO A 147 -1.30 3.18 26.90
CA PRO A 147 -2.57 3.43 26.20
C PRO A 147 -2.43 4.10 24.82
N ILE A 148 -1.41 4.95 24.63
CA ILE A 148 -1.15 5.62 23.34
C ILE A 148 -0.67 4.59 22.32
N VAL A 149 0.27 3.73 22.70
CA VAL A 149 0.80 2.69 21.82
C VAL A 149 -0.24 1.63 21.50
N THR A 150 -0.99 1.19 22.50
CA THR A 150 -2.15 0.29 22.29
C THR A 150 -3.18 0.92 21.36
N GLY A 151 -3.51 2.20 21.58
CA GLY A 151 -4.41 2.97 20.72
C GLY A 151 -3.91 3.06 19.28
N MET A 152 -2.61 3.22 19.06
CA MET A 152 -1.99 3.22 17.74
C MET A 152 -2.14 1.86 17.04
N TYR A 153 -1.87 0.75 17.73
CA TYR A 153 -2.02 -0.61 17.17
C TYR A 153 -3.48 -0.94 16.85
N VAL A 154 -4.36 -0.79 17.84
CA VAL A 154 -5.79 -1.11 17.67
C VAL A 154 -6.44 -0.16 16.66
N GLY A 155 -6.18 1.14 16.79
CA GLY A 155 -6.76 2.16 15.91
C GLY A 155 -6.34 1.97 14.45
N SER A 156 -5.06 1.72 14.19
CA SER A 156 -4.59 1.44 12.82
C SER A 156 -5.20 0.15 12.27
N GLY A 157 -5.28 -0.92 13.07
CA GLY A 157 -5.92 -2.17 12.66
C GLY A 157 -7.38 -1.98 12.28
N VAL A 158 -8.17 -1.31 13.14
CA VAL A 158 -9.59 -1.02 12.89
C VAL A 158 -9.76 -0.16 11.63
N LEU A 159 -8.94 0.88 11.45
CA LEU A 159 -8.99 1.73 10.27
C LEU A 159 -8.67 0.96 8.99
N VAL A 160 -7.61 0.13 8.98
CA VAL A 160 -7.24 -0.67 7.81
C VAL A 160 -8.36 -1.66 7.45
N VAL A 161 -8.91 -2.38 8.42
CA VAL A 161 -10.03 -3.31 8.20
C VAL A 161 -11.27 -2.58 7.70
N GLY A 162 -11.65 -1.47 8.34
CA GLY A 162 -12.81 -0.67 7.95
C GLY A 162 -12.69 -0.13 6.52
N LEU A 163 -11.53 0.43 6.15
CA LEU A 163 -11.27 0.92 4.80
C LEU A 163 -11.22 -0.22 3.77
N LEU A 164 -10.74 -1.40 4.14
CA LEU A 164 -10.73 -2.57 3.26
C LEU A 164 -12.16 -3.05 2.99
N ILE A 165 -13.00 -3.14 4.01
CA ILE A 165 -14.42 -3.47 3.87
C ILE A 165 -15.11 -2.43 2.97
N LEU A 166 -14.90 -1.14 3.23
CA LEU A 166 -15.45 -0.07 2.40
C LEU A 166 -15.02 -0.22 0.93
N ARG A 167 -13.75 -0.50 0.68
CA ARG A 167 -13.24 -0.72 -0.68
C ARG A 167 -13.95 -1.88 -1.38
N ILE A 168 -14.12 -3.02 -0.69
CA ILE A 168 -14.76 -4.21 -1.25
C ILE A 168 -16.23 -3.93 -1.56
N THR A 169 -16.96 -3.27 -0.66
CA THR A 169 -18.38 -2.93 -0.86
C THR A 169 -18.58 -1.95 -2.01
N MET A 170 -17.74 -0.92 -2.11
CA MET A 170 -17.81 0.04 -3.22
C MET A 170 -17.52 -0.60 -4.59
N GLN A 171 -16.58 -1.55 -4.67
CA GLN A 171 -16.30 -2.27 -5.92
C GLN A 171 -17.46 -3.14 -6.38
N ARG A 172 -18.21 -3.75 -5.45
CA ARG A 172 -19.39 -4.57 -5.74
C ARG A 172 -20.60 -3.74 -6.17
N ALA A 173 -20.70 -2.51 -5.69
CA ALA A 173 -21.82 -1.60 -5.99
C ALA A 173 -21.71 -0.92 -7.37
N THR A 174 -20.58 -1.01 -8.07
CA THR A 174 -20.43 -0.41 -9.40
C THR A 174 -21.02 -1.35 -10.44
N PRO A 175 -22.19 -1.03 -11.09
CA PRO A 175 -22.77 -1.88 -12.12
C PRO A 175 -21.79 -2.00 -13.29
N THR A 176 -21.55 -3.22 -13.77
CA THR A 176 -20.88 -3.46 -15.04
C THR A 176 -21.83 -2.99 -16.15
N VAL A 177 -21.60 -1.78 -16.67
CA VAL A 177 -22.29 -1.33 -17.89
C VAL A 177 -21.81 -2.26 -19.01
N PRO A 178 -22.73 -3.03 -19.64
CA PRO A 178 -22.34 -3.89 -20.75
C PRO A 178 -21.75 -3.03 -21.86
N PRO A 179 -20.78 -3.54 -22.64
CA PRO A 179 -20.21 -2.81 -23.76
C PRO A 179 -21.35 -2.41 -24.71
N ARG A 180 -21.54 -1.10 -24.93
CA ARG A 180 -22.45 -0.63 -25.98
C ARG A 180 -22.02 -1.29 -27.27
N SER A 181 -22.90 -2.14 -27.83
CA SER A 181 -22.68 -2.76 -29.13
C SER A 181 -22.46 -1.65 -30.14
N ARG A 182 -21.29 -1.63 -30.75
CA ARG A 182 -20.89 -0.68 -31.81
C ARG A 182 -21.72 -0.83 -33.10
N THR A 183 -22.73 -1.69 -33.10
CA THR A 183 -23.52 -2.05 -34.30
C THR A 183 -24.58 -1.02 -34.73
N ALA A 184 -24.78 0.06 -33.92
CA ALA A 184 -25.81 1.06 -34.27
C ALA A 184 -25.29 2.31 -35.03
N ALA A 185 -23.98 2.44 -35.24
CA ALA A 185 -23.41 3.65 -35.82
C ALA A 185 -23.01 3.55 -37.31
N SER A 186 -23.28 2.41 -38.00
CA SER A 186 -22.88 2.24 -39.39
C SER A 186 -24.05 2.28 -40.40
N ARG A 187 -25.27 2.66 -39.96
CA ARG A 187 -26.29 3.05 -40.93
C ARG A 187 -26.20 4.54 -41.17
N GLY A 188 -25.32 4.93 -42.10
CA GLY A 188 -25.33 6.25 -42.71
C GLY A 188 -26.70 6.51 -43.36
N PRO A 189 -27.10 7.77 -43.56
CA PRO A 189 -28.36 8.11 -44.21
C PRO A 189 -28.39 7.46 -45.60
N VAL A 190 -29.42 6.65 -45.83
CA VAL A 190 -29.76 6.19 -47.18
C VAL A 190 -30.11 7.44 -47.98
N THR A 191 -29.21 7.88 -48.84
CA THR A 191 -29.52 8.91 -49.84
C THR A 191 -30.47 8.27 -50.84
N ASP A 192 -31.73 8.67 -50.78
CA ASP A 192 -32.76 8.36 -51.77
C ASP A 192 -32.29 8.91 -53.13
N PRO A 193 -32.24 8.11 -54.22
CA PRO A 193 -31.89 8.63 -55.53
C PRO A 193 -32.98 9.57 -56.01
N SER A 194 -32.67 10.86 -56.18
CA SER A 194 -33.54 11.88 -56.78
C SER A 194 -34.01 11.41 -58.19
N PRO A 195 -35.30 11.53 -58.49
CA PRO A 195 -35.80 11.15 -59.82
C PRO A 195 -35.19 12.04 -60.91
N ALA A 196 -34.67 11.42 -61.95
CA ALA A 196 -34.14 12.09 -63.14
C ALA A 196 -35.19 12.97 -63.80
N VAL A 197 -34.94 14.27 -63.96
CA VAL A 197 -35.73 15.21 -64.73
C VAL A 197 -35.45 14.93 -66.23
N PRO A 198 -36.45 14.69 -67.04
CA PRO A 198 -36.25 14.54 -68.50
C PRO A 198 -35.88 15.89 -69.12
N VAL A 199 -34.76 15.92 -69.85
CA VAL A 199 -34.40 17.06 -70.70
C VAL A 199 -35.28 17.05 -71.91
N GLY A 200 -36.21 18.01 -71.97
CA GLY A 200 -37.01 18.27 -73.18
C GLY A 200 -36.14 18.85 -74.29
N SER A 201 -36.14 18.19 -75.42
CA SER A 201 -35.68 18.74 -76.69
C SER A 201 -36.69 19.80 -77.16
N GLY A 202 -36.25 21.00 -77.38
CA GLY A 202 -37.02 22.06 -78.01
C GLY A 202 -36.10 22.84 -78.94
N ASP A 203 -36.50 22.85 -80.12
CA ASP A 203 -36.09 23.49 -81.37
C ASP A 203 -35.39 24.85 -81.23
#